data_c0faca14493b2c21d60a5515976efde4
#
_entry.id   c0faca14493b2c21d60a5515976efde4
#
_cell.length_a   1.000
_cell.length_b   1.000
_cell.length_c   1.000
_cell.angle_alpha   90.00
_cell.angle_beta   90.00
_cell.angle_gamma   90.00
#
_symmetry.space_group_name_H-M   'P 1'
#
loop_
_entity.id
_entity.type
_entity.pdbx_description
1 polymer ?
#
loop_
_entity_poly.entity_id
_entity_poly.type
_entity_poly.pdbx_seq_one_letter_code
_entity_poly.pdbx_strand_id
1 'polypeptide(L)'
;MTNLTIRHNDLTADEFIFLWESTHWGEPPSFEQVELGLKNSVFRVSVFDGEKIVGMARMIGDLGLCYYIKDVAVLPEYQKRGIGRLMIEELLKFIDKNGVSGTEIFVELCAMPDKIPFYEKFGFSANEAQRLRIMRRIK
;
A
#
# COMPACT_ATOMS: atom_id res chain seq x y z
N MET A 1 -22.72 9.85 4.28
CA MET A 1 -21.40 10.47 4.35
C MET A 1 -20.44 9.57 5.10
N THR A 2 -19.27 9.36 4.56
CA THR A 2 -18.29 8.49 5.20
C THR A 2 -17.48 9.26 6.24
N ASN A 3 -17.13 8.58 7.32
CA ASN A 3 -16.26 9.11 8.36
C ASN A 3 -14.93 8.37 8.28
N LEU A 4 -14.12 8.74 7.30
CA LEU A 4 -12.87 8.06 7.02
C LEU A 4 -11.76 8.50 7.96
N THR A 5 -11.05 7.52 8.51
CA THR A 5 -9.89 7.73 9.38
C THR A 5 -8.72 6.94 8.81
N ILE A 6 -7.54 7.58 8.75
CA ILE A 6 -6.31 6.93 8.32
C ILE A 6 -5.52 6.54 9.57
N ARG A 7 -5.01 5.31 9.59
CA ARG A 7 -4.22 4.81 10.72
C ARG A 7 -2.91 4.24 10.20
N HIS A 8 -1.87 4.37 11.01
CA HIS A 8 -0.52 3.93 10.65
C HIS A 8 -0.05 2.83 11.59
N ASN A 9 0.55 1.80 11.01
CA ASN A 9 1.32 0.77 11.72
C ASN A 9 0.53 -0.01 12.77
N ASP A 10 -0.78 -0.06 12.65
CA ASP A 10 -1.62 -0.84 13.57
C ASP A 10 -2.52 -1.85 12.87
N LEU A 11 -2.34 -2.05 11.57
CA LEU A 11 -3.07 -3.07 10.81
C LEU A 11 -2.80 -4.44 11.42
N THR A 12 -3.87 -5.14 11.79
CA THR A 12 -3.77 -6.47 12.40
C THR A 12 -3.88 -7.58 11.36
N ALA A 13 -3.46 -8.79 11.75
CA ALA A 13 -3.57 -9.93 10.86
C ALA A 13 -5.03 -10.27 10.52
N ASP A 14 -5.93 -10.15 11.49
CA ASP A 14 -7.36 -10.38 11.22
C ASP A 14 -7.92 -9.39 10.21
N GLU A 15 -7.55 -8.12 10.33
CA GLU A 15 -7.98 -7.08 9.40
C GLU A 15 -7.42 -7.32 8.00
N PHE A 16 -6.15 -7.70 7.93
CA PHE A 16 -5.49 -8.03 6.67
C PHE A 16 -6.21 -9.18 5.96
N ILE A 17 -6.47 -10.26 6.69
CA ILE A 17 -7.13 -11.45 6.13
C ILE A 17 -8.55 -11.10 5.67
N PHE A 18 -9.27 -10.32 6.48
CA PHE A 18 -10.61 -9.86 6.11
C PHE A 18 -10.60 -9.12 4.76
N LEU A 19 -9.66 -8.18 4.60
CA LEU A 19 -9.57 -7.43 3.33
C LEU A 19 -9.06 -8.30 2.18
N TRP A 20 -8.12 -9.20 2.45
CA TRP A 20 -7.64 -10.13 1.44
C TRP A 20 -8.79 -10.94 0.88
N GLU A 21 -9.66 -11.44 1.76
CA GLU A 21 -10.81 -12.26 1.34
C GLU A 21 -11.84 -11.50 0.53
N SER A 22 -11.81 -10.18 0.57
CA SER A 22 -12.68 -9.35 -0.26
C SER A 22 -12.15 -9.18 -1.70
N THR A 23 -10.95 -9.66 -1.96
CA THR A 23 -10.30 -9.58 -3.27
C THR A 23 -10.43 -10.90 -4.01
N HIS A 24 -9.87 -10.94 -5.23
CA HIS A 24 -9.77 -12.18 -6.01
C HIS A 24 -8.35 -12.76 -5.96
N TRP A 25 -7.63 -12.53 -4.86
CA TRP A 25 -6.23 -12.94 -4.74
C TRP A 25 -6.04 -14.41 -4.34
N GLY A 26 -7.14 -15.16 -4.15
CA GLY A 26 -7.09 -16.57 -3.76
C GLY A 26 -7.10 -16.75 -2.25
N GLU A 27 -6.66 -17.93 -1.80
CA GLU A 27 -6.61 -18.24 -0.37
C GLU A 27 -5.68 -17.29 0.36
N PRO A 28 -6.09 -16.77 1.52
CA PRO A 28 -5.20 -15.91 2.29
C PRO A 28 -4.06 -16.71 2.89
N PRO A 29 -2.93 -16.04 3.17
CA PRO A 29 -1.86 -16.67 3.95
C PRO A 29 -2.38 -17.01 5.37
N SER A 30 -1.64 -17.85 6.09
CA SER A 30 -2.02 -18.19 7.46
C SER A 30 -1.93 -16.96 8.38
N PHE A 31 -2.71 -16.97 9.46
CA PHE A 31 -2.68 -15.90 10.45
C PHE A 31 -1.25 -15.63 10.95
N GLU A 32 -0.55 -16.69 11.31
CA GLU A 32 0.83 -16.57 11.82
C GLU A 32 1.75 -15.93 10.79
N GLN A 33 1.62 -16.35 9.53
CA GLN A 33 2.42 -15.80 8.44
C GLN A 33 2.14 -14.30 8.22
N VAL A 34 0.87 -13.93 8.27
CA VAL A 34 0.46 -12.53 8.12
C VAL A 34 0.99 -11.69 9.27
N GLU A 35 0.84 -12.18 10.51
CA GLU A 35 1.35 -11.48 11.69
C GLU A 35 2.85 -11.18 11.55
N LEU A 36 3.60 -12.17 11.15
CA LEU A 36 5.04 -12.02 10.98
C LEU A 36 5.37 -11.04 9.86
N GLY A 37 4.66 -11.12 8.74
CA GLY A 37 4.86 -10.23 7.61
C GLY A 37 4.54 -8.78 7.93
N LEU A 38 3.44 -8.53 8.65
CA LEU A 38 3.07 -7.18 9.05
C LEU A 38 4.07 -6.59 10.03
N LYS A 39 4.52 -7.39 10.99
CA LYS A 39 5.51 -6.95 11.97
C LYS A 39 6.79 -6.48 11.31
N ASN A 40 7.19 -7.13 10.22
CA ASN A 40 8.41 -6.82 9.51
C ASN A 40 8.23 -5.86 8.33
N SER A 41 7.03 -5.34 8.13
CA SER A 41 6.79 -4.31 7.14
C SER A 41 7.36 -2.98 7.64
N VAL A 42 7.97 -2.20 6.74
CA VAL A 42 8.56 -0.93 7.14
C VAL A 42 7.48 0.11 7.44
N PHE A 43 6.31 -0.02 6.82
CA PHE A 43 5.19 0.90 7.04
C PHE A 43 3.90 0.21 6.63
N ARG A 44 2.85 0.46 7.39
CA ARG A 44 1.50 -0.06 7.11
C ARG A 44 0.52 1.08 7.25
N VAL A 45 -0.44 1.16 6.32
CA VAL A 45 -1.52 2.13 6.40
C VAL A 45 -2.84 1.39 6.32
N SER A 46 -3.82 1.86 7.07
CA SER A 46 -5.18 1.35 6.99
C SER A 46 -6.15 2.52 6.99
N VAL A 47 -7.31 2.29 6.40
CA VAL A 47 -8.39 3.30 6.34
C VAL A 47 -9.63 2.67 6.92
N PHE A 48 -10.28 3.40 7.81
CA PHE A 48 -11.49 2.97 8.49
C PHE A 48 -12.64 3.91 8.18
N ASP A 49 -13.82 3.36 8.06
CA ASP A 49 -15.07 4.12 8.05
C ASP A 49 -15.74 3.82 9.39
N GLY A 50 -15.62 4.76 10.35
CA GLY A 50 -15.97 4.47 11.73
C GLY A 50 -15.09 3.34 12.26
N GLU A 51 -15.71 2.24 12.69
CA GLU A 51 -14.98 1.08 13.22
C GLU A 51 -14.71 0.01 12.17
N LYS A 52 -15.18 0.21 10.94
CA LYS A 52 -15.02 -0.77 9.87
C LYS A 52 -13.79 -0.46 9.04
N ILE A 53 -12.88 -1.44 8.95
CA ILE A 53 -11.74 -1.30 8.06
C ILE A 53 -12.19 -1.42 6.61
N VAL A 54 -11.76 -0.48 5.77
CA VAL A 54 -12.18 -0.43 4.37
C VAL A 54 -11.01 -0.43 3.39
N GLY A 55 -9.79 -0.24 3.88
CA GLY A 55 -8.62 -0.27 3.01
C GLY A 55 -7.34 -0.57 3.76
N MET A 56 -6.37 -1.12 3.06
CA MET A 56 -5.03 -1.40 3.60
C MET A 56 -3.97 -1.27 2.52
N ALA A 57 -2.74 -0.99 2.94
CA ALA A 57 -1.55 -1.09 2.11
C ALA A 57 -0.34 -1.21 3.02
N ARG A 58 0.72 -1.84 2.52
CA ARG A 58 1.96 -1.94 3.29
C ARG A 58 3.17 -1.80 2.39
N MET A 59 4.33 -1.52 2.99
CA MET A 59 5.59 -1.44 2.26
C MET A 59 6.65 -2.28 2.93
N ILE A 60 7.46 -2.90 2.08
CA ILE A 60 8.72 -3.53 2.45
C ILE A 60 9.82 -2.59 1.95
N GLY A 61 10.92 -2.47 2.68
CA GLY A 61 12.00 -1.61 2.25
C GLY A 61 13.14 -1.56 3.22
N ASP A 62 14.22 -0.91 2.79
CA ASP A 62 15.45 -0.81 3.56
C ASP A 62 15.70 0.59 4.15
N LEU A 63 14.74 1.49 3.97
CA LEU A 63 14.78 2.89 4.42
C LEU A 63 15.85 3.74 3.72
N GLY A 64 16.58 3.17 2.78
CA GLY A 64 17.66 3.89 2.11
C GLY A 64 17.55 3.89 0.60
N LEU A 65 17.49 2.72 0.01
CA LEU A 65 17.61 2.56 -1.43
C LEU A 65 16.29 2.30 -2.13
N CYS A 66 15.41 1.51 -1.52
CA CYS A 66 14.22 1.05 -2.23
C CYS A 66 13.08 0.67 -1.30
N TYR A 67 11.89 0.73 -1.87
CA TYR A 67 10.65 0.28 -1.22
C TYR A 67 9.85 -0.55 -2.21
N TYR A 68 9.09 -1.50 -1.68
CA TYR A 68 8.17 -2.31 -2.46
C TYR A 68 6.78 -2.21 -1.84
N ILE A 69 5.82 -1.68 -2.61
CA ILE A 69 4.43 -1.52 -2.16
C ILE A 69 3.70 -2.83 -2.39
N LYS A 70 3.01 -3.31 -1.36
CA LYS A 70 2.32 -4.59 -1.37
C LYS A 70 0.92 -4.50 -0.80
N ASP A 71 0.08 -5.41 -1.27
CA ASP A 71 -1.23 -5.71 -0.66
C ASP A 71 -2.12 -4.48 -0.53
N VAL A 72 -2.19 -3.70 -1.60
CA VAL A 72 -3.10 -2.54 -1.67
C VAL A 72 -4.49 -3.06 -1.95
N ALA A 73 -5.40 -2.93 -0.99
CA ALA A 73 -6.77 -3.42 -1.12
C ALA A 73 -7.76 -2.42 -0.57
N VAL A 74 -8.90 -2.28 -1.25
CA VAL A 74 -10.03 -1.48 -0.80
C VAL A 74 -11.26 -2.35 -0.95
N LEU A 75 -12.14 -2.37 0.05
CA LEU A 75 -13.39 -3.12 -0.03
C LEU A 75 -14.15 -2.73 -1.30
N PRO A 76 -14.76 -3.71 -2.01
CA PRO A 76 -15.43 -3.42 -3.27
C PRO A 76 -16.42 -2.27 -3.20
N GLU A 77 -17.23 -2.22 -2.16
CA GLU A 77 -18.24 -1.17 -2.00
C GLU A 77 -17.67 0.21 -1.68
N TYR A 78 -16.37 0.28 -1.36
CA TYR A 78 -15.68 1.53 -1.08
C TYR A 78 -14.72 1.95 -2.19
N GLN A 79 -14.63 1.18 -3.27
CA GLN A 79 -13.77 1.53 -4.40
C GLN A 79 -14.31 2.77 -5.14
N LYS A 80 -13.42 3.44 -5.86
CA LYS A 80 -13.73 4.66 -6.64
C LYS A 80 -14.18 5.84 -5.78
N ARG A 81 -13.78 5.86 -4.52
CA ARG A 81 -14.04 6.96 -3.58
C ARG A 81 -12.76 7.63 -3.11
N GLY A 82 -11.63 7.36 -3.75
CA GLY A 82 -10.36 7.99 -3.41
C GLY A 82 -9.58 7.35 -2.26
N ILE A 83 -10.02 6.20 -1.74
CA ILE A 83 -9.33 5.55 -0.61
C ILE A 83 -7.97 5.02 -1.03
N GLY A 84 -7.88 4.38 -2.20
CA GLY A 84 -6.60 3.92 -2.73
C GLY A 84 -5.62 5.06 -2.87
N ARG A 85 -6.09 6.19 -3.38
CA ARG A 85 -5.27 7.40 -3.51
C ARG A 85 -4.76 7.88 -2.17
N LEU A 86 -5.62 7.96 -1.16
CA LEU A 86 -5.22 8.37 0.19
C LEU A 86 -4.09 7.49 0.71
N MET A 87 -4.20 6.18 0.50
CA MET A 87 -3.19 5.24 0.99
C MET A 87 -1.86 5.40 0.26
N ILE A 88 -1.89 5.50 -1.06
CA ILE A 88 -0.64 5.68 -1.82
C ILE A 88 0.03 6.98 -1.43
N GLU A 89 -0.74 8.05 -1.25
CA GLU A 89 -0.18 9.33 -0.79
C GLU A 89 0.49 9.20 0.57
N GLU A 90 -0.10 8.44 1.49
CA GLU A 90 0.50 8.21 2.81
C GLU A 90 1.81 7.43 2.70
N LEU A 91 1.86 6.42 1.83
CA LEU A 91 3.08 5.67 1.60
C LEU A 91 4.20 6.57 1.05
N LEU A 92 3.88 7.40 0.07
CA LEU A 92 4.86 8.31 -0.53
C LEU A 92 5.33 9.38 0.47
N LYS A 93 4.44 9.87 1.33
CA LYS A 93 4.81 10.79 2.39
C LYS A 93 5.81 10.17 3.35
N PHE A 94 5.60 8.90 3.70
CA PHE A 94 6.53 8.17 4.57
C PHE A 94 7.92 8.14 3.95
N ILE A 95 8.00 7.83 2.65
CA ILE A 95 9.28 7.79 1.93
C ILE A 95 9.95 9.16 1.94
N ASP A 96 9.20 10.21 1.63
CA ASP A 96 9.74 11.57 1.59
C ASP A 96 10.27 12.01 2.96
N LYS A 97 9.58 11.64 4.03
CA LYS A 97 9.95 12.02 5.39
C LYS A 97 11.17 11.29 5.88
N ASN A 98 11.35 10.03 5.49
CA ASN A 98 12.38 9.17 6.04
C ASN A 98 13.59 9.00 5.12
N GLY A 99 13.54 9.48 3.90
CA GLY A 99 14.62 9.35 2.94
C GLY A 99 15.78 10.30 3.23
N VAL A 100 16.93 9.95 2.67
CA VAL A 100 18.12 10.79 2.80
C VAL A 100 18.01 11.98 1.83
N SER A 101 18.19 13.18 2.36
CA SER A 101 18.09 14.40 1.57
C SER A 101 19.02 14.38 0.36
N GLY A 102 18.52 14.82 -0.79
CA GLY A 102 19.32 14.91 -2.02
C GLY A 102 19.48 13.60 -2.78
N THR A 103 18.79 12.54 -2.37
CA THR A 103 18.93 11.23 -3.01
C THR A 103 17.68 10.84 -3.78
N GLU A 104 17.84 9.83 -4.61
CA GLU A 104 16.73 9.18 -5.32
C GLU A 104 16.52 7.79 -4.77
N ILE A 105 15.26 7.39 -4.65
CA ILE A 105 14.87 6.10 -4.10
C ILE A 105 14.00 5.38 -5.11
N PHE A 106 14.27 4.09 -5.34
CA PHE A 106 13.41 3.26 -6.17
C PHE A 106 12.17 2.85 -5.37
N VAL A 107 11.00 3.07 -5.96
CA VAL A 107 9.73 2.60 -5.39
C VAL A 107 9.06 1.72 -6.43
N GLU A 108 8.82 0.47 -6.08
CA GLU A 108 8.31 -0.53 -7.01
C GLU A 108 7.04 -1.18 -6.50
N LEU A 109 6.23 -1.68 -7.42
CA LEU A 109 5.07 -2.49 -7.11
C LEU A 109 4.72 -3.35 -8.32
N CYS A 110 3.97 -4.41 -8.07
CA CYS A 110 3.37 -5.24 -9.10
C CYS A 110 1.88 -4.93 -9.15
N ALA A 111 1.36 -4.59 -10.33
CA ALA A 111 -0.04 -4.21 -10.46
C ALA A 111 -0.75 -5.13 -11.45
N MET A 112 -2.03 -5.42 -11.18
CA MET A 112 -2.88 -6.04 -12.19
C MET A 112 -3.03 -5.05 -13.35
N PRO A 113 -3.18 -5.54 -14.60
CA PRO A 113 -3.23 -4.65 -15.77
C PRO A 113 -4.26 -3.54 -15.66
N ASP A 114 -5.42 -3.82 -15.10
CA ASP A 114 -6.50 -2.81 -14.98
C ASP A 114 -6.19 -1.74 -13.93
N LYS A 115 -5.17 -1.95 -13.08
CA LYS A 115 -4.77 -0.97 -12.06
C LYS A 115 -3.61 -0.10 -12.49
N ILE A 116 -2.95 -0.41 -13.60
CA ILE A 116 -1.80 0.36 -14.08
C ILE A 116 -2.15 1.85 -14.22
N PRO A 117 -3.27 2.25 -14.86
CA PRO A 117 -3.59 3.67 -14.97
C PRO A 117 -3.72 4.40 -13.65
N PHE A 118 -4.20 3.70 -12.62
CA PHE A 118 -4.31 4.28 -11.28
C PHE A 118 -2.91 4.67 -10.75
N TYR A 119 -1.95 3.74 -10.86
CA TYR A 119 -0.61 4.00 -10.34
C TYR A 119 0.17 5.00 -11.19
N GLU A 120 -0.11 5.06 -12.48
CA GLU A 120 0.55 6.03 -13.36
C GLU A 120 0.28 7.48 -12.92
N LYS A 121 -0.85 7.73 -12.26
CA LYS A 121 -1.18 9.06 -11.75
C LYS A 121 -0.23 9.54 -10.66
N PHE A 122 0.50 8.61 -10.05
CA PHE A 122 1.50 8.93 -9.01
C PHE A 122 2.91 8.97 -9.57
N GLY A 123 3.07 8.85 -10.88
CA GLY A 123 4.37 8.89 -11.53
C GLY A 123 4.99 7.52 -11.79
N PHE A 124 4.30 6.44 -11.42
CA PHE A 124 4.79 5.10 -11.74
C PHE A 124 4.72 4.87 -13.23
N SER A 125 5.72 4.18 -13.76
CA SER A 125 5.72 3.76 -15.16
C SER A 125 5.90 2.26 -15.22
N ALA A 126 5.19 1.63 -16.17
CA ALA A 126 5.25 0.20 -16.35
C ALA A 126 6.56 -0.19 -17.03
N ASN A 127 7.14 -1.30 -16.58
CA ASN A 127 8.22 -1.94 -17.29
C ASN A 127 7.79 -3.36 -17.63
N GLU A 128 8.73 -4.21 -18.04
CA GLU A 128 8.45 -5.59 -18.37
C GLU A 128 7.75 -6.31 -17.21
N ALA A 129 6.90 -7.27 -17.51
CA ALA A 129 6.17 -8.08 -16.54
C ALA A 129 5.21 -7.27 -15.64
N GLN A 130 4.73 -6.12 -16.13
CA GLN A 130 3.73 -5.29 -15.43
C GLN A 130 4.20 -4.78 -14.08
N ARG A 131 5.50 -4.68 -13.91
CA ARG A 131 6.09 -4.06 -12.75
C ARG A 131 6.07 -2.55 -12.92
N LEU A 132 5.59 -1.84 -11.90
CA LEU A 132 5.56 -0.37 -11.92
C LEU A 132 6.65 0.16 -11.01
N ARG A 133 7.31 1.23 -11.45
CA ARG A 133 8.41 1.82 -10.71
C ARG A 133 8.43 3.33 -10.87
N ILE A 134 8.75 4.02 -9.80
CA ILE A 134 9.15 5.43 -9.87
C ILE A 134 10.51 5.60 -9.19
N MET A 135 11.19 6.66 -9.61
CA MET A 135 12.40 7.14 -8.94
C MET A 135 11.97 8.34 -8.09
N ARG A 136 11.88 8.16 -6.78
CA ARG A 136 11.42 9.22 -5.89
C ARG A 136 12.62 10.06 -5.46
N ARG A 137 12.55 11.36 -5.72
CA ARG A 137 13.62 12.28 -5.34
C ARG A 137 13.32 12.89 -3.98
N ILE A 138 14.27 12.78 -3.06
CA ILE A 138 14.12 13.31 -1.70
C ILE A 138 14.82 14.67 -1.66
N LYS A 139 14.07 15.67 -1.27
CA LYS A 139 14.56 17.06 -1.22
C LYS A 139 15.22 17.40 0.09
#